data_3d717c8d87032cce5a38beb3c6cbb3a8
#
_entry.id   3d717c8d87032cce5a38beb3c6cbb3a8
#
_cell.length_a   1.000
_cell.length_b   1.000
_cell.length_c   1.000
_cell.angle_alpha   90.00
_cell.angle_beta   90.00
_cell.angle_gamma   90.00
#
_symmetry.space_group_name_H-M   'P 1'
#
loop_
_entity.id
_entity.type
_entity.pdbx_description
1 polymer ?
#
loop_
_entity_poly.entity_id
_entity_poly.type
_entity_poly.pdbx_seq_one_letter_code
_entity_poly.pdbx_strand_id
1 'polypeptide(L)'
;RLRVQIDPGQPAVITGVNVTVTGSGASEATLAALASDFPLRKGAVLVHPLYEKAKQALQSRAEELGYLDAAYAVHEVRVDEAGRSAVITLALETGQKYFFSTVAIKGAPDYPDAFLRRYLAFQPEEAFSYGRMAASQLQLNNSERFRRVIVRADKEQARDGKIPAQVILTPAPHIR
;
A
#
# COMPACT_ATOMS: atom_id res chain seq x y z
N ARG A 1 -30.20 23.11 -27.45
CA ARG A 1 -29.79 22.67 -26.09
C ARG A 1 -30.35 21.30 -25.85
N LEU A 2 -29.46 20.30 -25.66
CA LEU A 2 -29.86 18.97 -25.30
C LEU A 2 -30.20 18.96 -23.79
N ARG A 3 -31.42 18.52 -23.44
CA ARG A 3 -31.81 18.29 -22.04
C ARG A 3 -31.80 16.79 -21.82
N VAL A 4 -30.89 16.32 -20.94
CA VAL A 4 -30.84 14.94 -20.50
C VAL A 4 -31.51 14.86 -19.15
N GLN A 5 -32.60 14.10 -19.06
CA GLN A 5 -33.25 13.79 -17.78
C GLN A 5 -32.78 12.40 -17.34
N ILE A 6 -32.12 12.33 -16.22
CA ILE A 6 -31.64 11.06 -15.64
C ILE A 6 -32.57 10.73 -14.47
N ASP A 7 -33.24 9.57 -14.54
CA ASP A 7 -33.91 8.98 -13.39
C ASP A 7 -32.92 7.99 -12.74
N PRO A 8 -32.39 8.30 -11.53
CA PRO A 8 -31.40 7.46 -10.88
C PRO A 8 -31.95 6.13 -10.35
N GLY A 9 -33.27 5.91 -10.42
CA GLY A 9 -33.91 4.73 -9.87
C GLY A 9 -33.84 4.66 -8.33
N GLN A 10 -34.27 3.53 -7.76
CA GLN A 10 -34.14 3.30 -6.32
C GLN A 10 -32.71 2.78 -6.01
N PRO A 11 -32.07 3.28 -4.93
CA PRO A 11 -30.75 2.81 -4.55
C PRO A 11 -30.77 1.32 -4.12
N ALA A 12 -29.72 0.57 -4.50
CA ALA A 12 -29.56 -0.80 -4.07
C ALA A 12 -29.17 -0.87 -2.59
N VAL A 13 -29.83 -1.74 -1.83
CA VAL A 13 -29.52 -1.99 -0.41
C VAL A 13 -28.64 -3.22 -0.30
N ILE A 14 -27.60 -3.12 0.51
CA ILE A 14 -26.67 -4.22 0.74
C ILE A 14 -27.36 -5.29 1.60
N THR A 15 -27.47 -6.51 1.06
CA THR A 15 -28.04 -7.67 1.74
C THR A 15 -26.98 -8.63 2.29
N GLY A 16 -25.74 -8.55 1.78
CA GLY A 16 -24.63 -9.37 2.25
C GLY A 16 -23.29 -8.69 1.98
N VAL A 17 -22.36 -8.85 2.91
CA VAL A 17 -20.96 -8.41 2.80
C VAL A 17 -20.06 -9.54 3.27
N ASN A 18 -19.16 -9.97 2.40
CA ASN A 18 -18.15 -10.96 2.71
C ASN A 18 -16.78 -10.43 2.30
N VAL A 19 -15.97 -10.07 3.29
CA VAL A 19 -14.59 -9.59 3.09
C VAL A 19 -13.64 -10.52 3.80
N THR A 20 -12.78 -11.19 3.03
CA THR A 20 -11.82 -12.19 3.52
C THR A 20 -10.40 -11.82 3.14
N VAL A 21 -9.46 -12.18 3.99
CA VAL A 21 -8.02 -12.05 3.75
C VAL A 21 -7.41 -13.45 3.87
N THR A 22 -6.66 -13.85 2.84
CA THR A 22 -6.00 -15.15 2.75
C THR A 22 -4.50 -14.99 2.51
N GLY A 23 -3.74 -16.09 2.52
CA GLY A 23 -2.30 -16.06 2.40
C GLY A 23 -1.60 -15.81 3.73
N SER A 24 -0.31 -15.50 3.70
CA SER A 24 0.49 -15.33 4.92
C SER A 24 0.10 -14.11 5.76
N GLY A 25 -0.62 -13.16 5.18
CA GLY A 25 -1.16 -11.98 5.87
C GLY A 25 -2.52 -12.20 6.55
N ALA A 26 -3.10 -13.39 6.46
CA ALA A 26 -4.41 -13.68 7.08
C ALA A 26 -4.42 -13.51 8.61
N SER A 27 -3.27 -13.66 9.26
CA SER A 27 -3.08 -13.47 10.70
C SER A 27 -2.73 -12.03 11.12
N GLU A 28 -2.57 -11.12 10.16
CA GLU A 28 -2.28 -9.70 10.46
C GLU A 28 -3.52 -9.02 11.07
N ALA A 29 -3.40 -8.64 12.34
CA ALA A 29 -4.51 -8.03 13.09
C ALA A 29 -5.07 -6.76 12.40
N THR A 30 -4.21 -5.97 11.78
CA THR A 30 -4.62 -4.76 11.06
C THR A 30 -5.48 -5.07 9.83
N LEU A 31 -5.13 -6.11 9.07
CA LEU A 31 -5.91 -6.52 7.89
C LEU A 31 -7.24 -7.16 8.32
N ALA A 32 -7.21 -7.97 9.36
CA ALA A 32 -8.43 -8.57 9.94
C ALA A 32 -9.39 -7.48 10.43
N ALA A 33 -8.88 -6.44 11.11
CA ALA A 33 -9.68 -5.31 11.55
C ALA A 33 -10.31 -4.54 10.38
N LEU A 34 -9.55 -4.22 9.34
CA LEU A 34 -10.07 -3.54 8.14
C LEU A 34 -11.12 -4.36 7.41
N ALA A 35 -10.97 -5.68 7.36
CA ALA A 35 -11.96 -6.58 6.77
C ALA A 35 -13.25 -6.62 7.61
N SER A 36 -13.14 -6.70 8.94
CA SER A 36 -14.27 -6.75 9.87
C SER A 36 -15.03 -5.42 9.95
N ASP A 37 -14.30 -4.31 9.89
CA ASP A 37 -14.84 -2.95 9.97
C ASP A 37 -15.07 -2.33 8.58
N PHE A 38 -15.32 -3.19 7.58
CA PHE A 38 -15.60 -2.71 6.24
C PHE A 38 -16.76 -1.69 6.27
N PRO A 39 -16.60 -0.50 5.65
CA PRO A 39 -17.51 0.63 5.86
C PRO A 39 -18.91 0.43 5.26
N LEU A 40 -19.06 -0.51 4.33
CA LEU A 40 -20.35 -0.90 3.77
C LEU A 40 -20.87 -2.13 4.50
N ARG A 41 -22.05 -2.01 5.11
CA ARG A 41 -22.64 -3.06 5.94
C ARG A 41 -24.01 -3.48 5.40
N LYS A 42 -24.44 -4.68 5.79
CA LYS A 42 -25.81 -5.15 5.51
C LYS A 42 -26.84 -4.13 6.02
N GLY A 43 -27.80 -3.80 5.18
CA GLY A 43 -28.85 -2.81 5.42
C GLY A 43 -28.49 -1.40 4.97
N ALA A 44 -27.25 -1.10 4.64
CA ALA A 44 -26.85 0.18 4.10
C ALA A 44 -27.10 0.27 2.59
N VAL A 45 -27.20 1.50 2.08
CA VAL A 45 -27.25 1.75 0.64
C VAL A 45 -25.87 1.51 0.02
N LEU A 46 -25.85 0.88 -1.14
CA LEU A 46 -24.61 0.70 -1.90
C LEU A 46 -24.10 2.04 -2.42
N VAL A 47 -22.93 2.47 -1.95
CA VAL A 47 -22.24 3.68 -2.42
C VAL A 47 -20.94 3.24 -3.10
N HIS A 48 -20.93 3.23 -4.43
CA HIS A 48 -19.82 2.71 -5.22
C HIS A 48 -18.46 3.39 -4.92
N PRO A 49 -18.35 4.73 -4.81
CA PRO A 49 -17.10 5.37 -4.42
C PRO A 49 -16.57 4.91 -3.05
N LEU A 50 -17.45 4.64 -2.10
CA LEU A 50 -17.06 4.14 -0.78
C LEU A 50 -16.55 2.70 -0.85
N TYR A 51 -17.19 1.86 -1.68
CA TYR A 51 -16.72 0.51 -1.97
C TYR A 51 -15.31 0.52 -2.56
N GLU A 52 -15.06 1.30 -3.60
CA GLU A 52 -13.75 1.39 -4.25
C GLU A 52 -12.67 1.91 -3.29
N LYS A 53 -12.98 2.94 -2.50
CA LYS A 53 -12.07 3.48 -1.50
C LYS A 53 -11.71 2.44 -0.44
N ALA A 54 -12.68 1.72 0.08
CA ALA A 54 -12.45 0.70 1.10
C ALA A 54 -11.67 -0.50 0.56
N LYS A 55 -11.98 -0.95 -0.66
CA LYS A 55 -11.24 -1.99 -1.36
C LYS A 55 -9.78 -1.60 -1.54
N GLN A 56 -9.50 -0.40 -2.03
CA GLN A 56 -8.15 0.11 -2.21
C GLN A 56 -7.41 0.25 -0.88
N ALA A 57 -8.07 0.74 0.18
CA ALA A 57 -7.47 0.90 1.49
C ALA A 57 -6.97 -0.43 2.08
N LEU A 58 -7.75 -1.51 1.93
CA LEU A 58 -7.36 -2.84 2.39
C LEU A 58 -6.13 -3.36 1.64
N GLN A 59 -6.10 -3.23 0.31
CA GLN A 59 -4.96 -3.65 -0.51
C GLN A 59 -3.72 -2.80 -0.19
N SER A 60 -3.83 -1.47 -0.17
CA SER A 60 -2.71 -0.58 0.16
C SER A 60 -2.14 -0.87 1.55
N ARG A 61 -3.00 -1.22 2.50
CA ARG A 61 -2.52 -1.60 3.84
C ARG A 61 -1.73 -2.90 3.83
N ALA A 62 -2.14 -3.89 3.05
CA ALA A 62 -1.37 -5.11 2.88
C ALA A 62 0.02 -4.81 2.26
N GLU A 63 0.08 -3.97 1.23
CA GLU A 63 1.34 -3.56 0.60
C GLU A 63 2.27 -2.82 1.58
N GLU A 64 1.73 -1.92 2.41
CA GLU A 64 2.50 -1.21 3.45
C GLU A 64 3.08 -2.15 4.52
N LEU A 65 2.42 -3.27 4.78
CA LEU A 65 2.88 -4.30 5.72
C LEU A 65 3.92 -5.26 5.11
N GLY A 66 4.24 -5.10 3.83
CA GLY A 66 5.24 -5.89 3.11
C GLY A 66 4.66 -6.97 2.21
N TYR A 67 3.35 -7.06 2.04
CA TYR A 67 2.70 -8.01 1.14
C TYR A 67 2.58 -7.42 -0.27
N LEU A 68 3.69 -7.35 -0.99
CA LEU A 68 3.78 -6.65 -2.27
C LEU A 68 3.04 -7.34 -3.42
N ASP A 69 2.68 -8.61 -3.24
CA ASP A 69 1.90 -9.39 -4.20
C ASP A 69 0.42 -9.42 -3.88
N ALA A 70 -0.03 -8.64 -2.88
CA ALA A 70 -1.42 -8.61 -2.48
C ALA A 70 -2.33 -8.23 -3.64
N ALA A 71 -3.27 -9.09 -3.95
CA ALA A 71 -4.24 -8.91 -5.02
C ALA A 71 -5.58 -9.53 -4.67
N TYR A 72 -6.65 -9.00 -5.23
CA TYR A 72 -7.97 -9.58 -5.06
C TYR A 72 -8.16 -10.82 -5.96
N ALA A 73 -8.36 -11.98 -5.35
CA ALA A 73 -8.82 -13.17 -6.04
C ALA A 73 -10.30 -13.05 -6.44
N VAL A 74 -11.10 -12.40 -5.58
CA VAL A 74 -12.51 -12.06 -5.86
C VAL A 74 -12.74 -10.60 -5.45
N HIS A 75 -13.36 -9.83 -6.33
CA HIS A 75 -13.80 -8.45 -6.07
C HIS A 75 -15.07 -8.17 -6.88
N GLU A 76 -16.20 -8.56 -6.34
CA GLU A 76 -17.48 -8.42 -7.05
C GLU A 76 -18.55 -7.76 -6.19
N VAL A 77 -19.43 -7.04 -6.87
CA VAL A 77 -20.68 -6.55 -6.35
C VAL A 77 -21.78 -7.13 -7.24
N ARG A 78 -22.56 -8.04 -6.71
CA ARG A 78 -23.73 -8.61 -7.42
C ARG A 78 -24.96 -7.81 -7.05
N VAL A 79 -25.60 -7.24 -8.04
CA VAL A 79 -26.88 -6.54 -7.90
C VAL A 79 -27.96 -7.43 -8.50
N ASP A 80 -29.12 -7.52 -7.85
CA ASP A 80 -30.26 -8.31 -8.36
C ASP A 80 -30.83 -7.68 -9.64
N GLU A 81 -31.61 -8.46 -10.40
CA GLU A 81 -32.21 -8.00 -11.67
C GLU A 81 -33.11 -6.77 -11.50
N ALA A 82 -33.71 -6.58 -10.33
CA ALA A 82 -34.54 -5.42 -10.01
C ALA A 82 -33.69 -4.22 -9.55
N GLY A 83 -32.37 -4.39 -9.38
CA GLY A 83 -31.44 -3.33 -8.93
C GLY A 83 -31.64 -2.88 -7.49
N ARG A 84 -32.37 -3.64 -6.66
CA ARG A 84 -32.76 -3.22 -5.30
C ARG A 84 -31.91 -3.84 -4.20
N SER A 85 -31.23 -4.94 -4.47
CA SER A 85 -30.34 -5.57 -3.50
C SER A 85 -28.94 -5.80 -4.08
N ALA A 86 -27.93 -5.72 -3.21
CA ALA A 86 -26.54 -5.92 -3.58
C ALA A 86 -25.82 -6.82 -2.57
N VAL A 87 -24.94 -7.70 -3.07
CA VAL A 87 -24.04 -8.52 -2.28
C VAL A 87 -22.61 -8.18 -2.66
N ILE A 88 -21.78 -7.85 -1.66
CA ILE A 88 -20.37 -7.53 -1.84
C ILE A 88 -19.55 -8.76 -1.45
N THR A 89 -18.65 -9.18 -2.32
CA THR A 89 -17.69 -10.26 -2.04
C THR A 89 -16.29 -9.79 -2.39
N LEU A 90 -15.41 -9.71 -1.39
CA LEU A 90 -14.00 -9.39 -1.53
C LEU A 90 -13.15 -10.51 -0.91
N ALA A 91 -12.21 -11.04 -1.67
CA ALA A 91 -11.20 -11.97 -1.19
C ALA A 91 -9.82 -11.45 -1.56
N LEU A 92 -9.10 -10.89 -0.58
CA LEU A 92 -7.73 -10.41 -0.75
C LEU A 92 -6.77 -11.56 -0.46
N GLU A 93 -5.99 -11.95 -1.46
CA GLU A 93 -4.84 -12.86 -1.34
C GLU A 93 -3.58 -12.03 -1.11
N THR A 94 -2.93 -12.17 0.05
CA THR A 94 -1.76 -11.35 0.39
C THR A 94 -0.46 -11.84 -0.24
N GLY A 95 -0.36 -13.11 -0.56
CA GLY A 95 0.91 -13.73 -0.92
C GLY A 95 1.90 -13.75 0.25
N GLN A 96 3.20 -13.80 -0.06
CA GLN A 96 4.26 -13.78 0.94
C GLN A 96 4.56 -12.36 1.44
N LYS A 97 5.13 -12.29 2.65
CA LYS A 97 5.69 -11.04 3.18
C LYS A 97 7.11 -10.82 2.70
N TYR A 98 7.41 -9.59 2.25
CA TYR A 98 8.76 -9.18 1.87
C TYR A 98 9.42 -8.38 2.98
N PHE A 99 10.75 -8.45 3.02
CA PHE A 99 11.60 -7.75 3.99
C PHE A 99 12.73 -7.03 3.27
N PHE A 100 13.29 -6.01 3.89
CA PHE A 100 14.55 -5.44 3.42
C PHE A 100 15.70 -6.42 3.68
N SER A 101 16.60 -6.59 2.70
CA SER A 101 17.85 -7.30 2.91
C SER A 101 18.99 -6.31 3.20
N THR A 102 19.96 -6.18 2.30
CA THR A 102 21.05 -5.20 2.44
C THR A 102 20.62 -3.80 2.07
N VAL A 103 21.17 -2.81 2.75
CA VAL A 103 20.99 -1.40 2.42
C VAL A 103 22.35 -0.80 2.10
N ALA A 104 22.61 -0.56 0.81
CA ALA A 104 23.85 0.03 0.31
C ALA A 104 23.70 1.55 0.15
N ILE A 105 24.59 2.31 0.77
CA ILE A 105 24.66 3.79 0.62
C ILE A 105 25.86 4.13 -0.24
N LYS A 106 25.68 4.94 -1.28
CA LYS A 106 26.68 5.30 -2.26
C LYS A 106 26.70 6.80 -2.54
N GLY A 107 27.86 7.32 -2.95
CA GLY A 107 27.99 8.68 -3.50
C GLY A 107 28.22 9.78 -2.47
N ALA A 108 28.45 9.45 -1.21
CA ALA A 108 28.76 10.43 -0.15
C ALA A 108 29.94 9.95 0.72
N PRO A 109 31.14 9.81 0.15
CA PRO A 109 32.31 9.23 0.85
C PRO A 109 32.77 10.05 2.06
N ASP A 110 32.50 11.35 2.07
CA ASP A 110 32.90 12.26 3.15
C ASP A 110 32.00 12.15 4.40
N TYR A 111 30.92 11.38 4.31
CA TYR A 111 29.98 11.19 5.41
C TYR A 111 30.10 9.77 5.98
N PRO A 112 30.26 9.62 7.32
CA PRO A 112 30.23 8.30 7.95
C PRO A 112 28.94 7.53 7.66
N ASP A 113 29.03 6.24 7.36
CA ASP A 113 27.86 5.39 7.07
C ASP A 113 26.84 5.41 8.21
N ALA A 114 27.31 5.33 9.47
CA ALA A 114 26.44 5.39 10.64
C ALA A 114 25.67 6.72 10.77
N PHE A 115 26.25 7.82 10.28
CA PHE A 115 25.55 9.11 10.23
C PHE A 115 24.43 9.10 9.20
N LEU A 116 24.69 8.59 7.99
CA LEU A 116 23.73 8.53 6.91
C LEU A 116 22.54 7.61 7.25
N ARG A 117 22.80 6.50 7.93
CA ARG A 117 21.76 5.55 8.36
C ARG A 117 20.73 6.14 9.32
N ARG A 118 21.05 7.21 10.04
CA ARG A 118 20.08 7.91 10.92
C ARG A 118 18.91 8.54 10.18
N TYR A 119 19.08 8.82 8.88
CA TYR A 119 18.02 9.36 8.03
C TYR A 119 17.13 8.29 7.41
N LEU A 120 17.47 7.01 7.61
CA LEU A 120 16.68 5.91 7.05
C LEU A 120 15.56 5.51 8.02
N ALA A 121 14.35 5.48 7.51
CA ALA A 121 13.17 5.03 8.25
C ALA A 121 12.99 3.49 8.17
N PHE A 122 13.98 2.77 7.65
CA PHE A 122 13.98 1.32 7.53
C PHE A 122 15.38 0.75 7.74
N GLN A 123 15.42 -0.51 8.14
CA GLN A 123 16.65 -1.28 8.39
C GLN A 123 16.58 -2.66 7.73
N PRO A 124 17.72 -3.35 7.52
CA PRO A 124 17.72 -4.75 7.13
C PRO A 124 16.84 -5.60 8.06
N GLU A 125 16.21 -6.62 7.51
CA GLU A 125 15.31 -7.57 8.20
C GLU A 125 13.96 -7.00 8.64
N GLU A 126 13.70 -5.70 8.48
CA GLU A 126 12.36 -5.12 8.68
C GLU A 126 11.45 -5.38 7.48
N ALA A 127 10.13 -5.40 7.73
CA ALA A 127 9.14 -5.53 6.67
C ALA A 127 9.32 -4.47 5.60
N PHE A 128 9.31 -4.89 4.34
CA PHE A 128 9.49 -3.98 3.21
C PHE A 128 8.36 -2.96 3.14
N SER A 129 8.69 -1.71 2.86
CA SER A 129 7.71 -0.62 2.73
C SER A 129 8.23 0.46 1.80
N TYR A 130 7.52 0.71 0.71
CA TYR A 130 7.78 1.86 -0.17
C TYR A 130 7.57 3.19 0.56
N GLY A 131 6.61 3.25 1.50
CA GLY A 131 6.38 4.44 2.32
C GLY A 131 7.58 4.82 3.18
N ARG A 132 8.24 3.83 3.80
CA ARG A 132 9.48 4.07 4.57
C ARG A 132 10.64 4.49 3.69
N MET A 133 10.74 3.96 2.48
CA MET A 133 11.74 4.41 1.50
C MET A 133 11.52 5.87 1.11
N ALA A 134 10.29 6.24 0.80
CA ALA A 134 9.92 7.62 0.48
C ALA A 134 10.19 8.57 1.66
N ALA A 135 9.86 8.16 2.88
CA ALA A 135 10.18 8.93 4.10
C ALA A 135 11.68 9.15 4.26
N SER A 136 12.50 8.12 4.02
CA SER A 136 13.96 8.22 4.08
C SER A 136 14.50 9.18 3.03
N GLN A 137 13.99 9.12 1.81
CA GLN A 137 14.37 10.05 0.75
C GLN A 137 14.02 11.49 1.11
N LEU A 138 12.84 11.71 1.69
CA LEU A 138 12.42 13.03 2.14
C LEU A 138 13.30 13.56 3.27
N GLN A 139 13.63 12.74 4.27
CA GLN A 139 14.52 13.13 5.36
C GLN A 139 15.91 13.50 4.88
N LEU A 140 16.47 12.74 3.94
CA LEU A 140 17.77 13.04 3.34
C LEU A 140 17.73 14.33 2.50
N ASN A 141 16.66 14.55 1.71
CA ASN A 141 16.48 15.80 0.97
C ASN A 141 16.35 17.00 1.91
N ASN A 142 15.57 16.91 2.98
CA ASN A 142 15.37 17.98 3.95
C ASN A 142 16.63 18.30 4.77
N SER A 143 17.64 17.44 4.75
CA SER A 143 18.92 17.72 5.40
C SER A 143 19.73 18.82 4.70
N GLU A 144 19.37 19.20 3.46
CA GLU A 144 20.04 20.18 2.60
C GLU A 144 21.52 19.87 2.31
N ARG A 145 22.00 18.69 2.71
CA ARG A 145 23.40 18.24 2.53
C ARG A 145 23.63 17.65 1.15
N PHE A 146 22.57 17.25 0.48
CA PHE A 146 22.62 16.56 -0.80
C PHE A 146 21.77 17.30 -1.83
N ARG A 147 22.35 17.56 -3.01
CA ARG A 147 21.59 18.13 -4.14
C ARG A 147 20.71 17.08 -4.83
N ARG A 148 21.03 15.79 -4.64
CA ARG A 148 20.27 14.69 -5.21
C ARG A 148 20.28 13.49 -4.26
N VAL A 149 19.09 12.96 -4.02
CA VAL A 149 18.87 11.76 -3.21
C VAL A 149 17.98 10.82 -4.00
N ILE A 150 18.42 9.56 -4.14
CA ILE A 150 17.61 8.49 -4.74
C ILE A 150 17.61 7.32 -3.76
N VAL A 151 16.44 6.92 -3.31
CA VAL A 151 16.22 5.68 -2.56
C VAL A 151 15.44 4.73 -3.45
N ARG A 152 16.03 3.58 -3.76
CA ARG A 152 15.42 2.60 -4.66
C ARG A 152 15.60 1.18 -4.17
N ALA A 153 14.66 0.32 -4.52
CA ALA A 153 14.74 -1.12 -4.37
C ALA A 153 14.02 -1.76 -5.55
N ASP A 154 14.45 -2.94 -5.93
CA ASP A 154 13.88 -3.68 -7.04
C ASP A 154 13.40 -5.03 -6.54
N LYS A 155 12.09 -5.24 -6.55
CA LYS A 155 11.46 -6.49 -6.13
C LYS A 155 11.92 -7.69 -6.96
N GLU A 156 12.28 -7.50 -8.23
CA GLU A 156 12.78 -8.56 -9.10
C GLU A 156 14.13 -9.12 -8.62
N GLN A 157 14.86 -8.33 -7.83
CA GLN A 157 16.10 -8.75 -7.18
C GLN A 157 15.89 -9.45 -5.84
N ALA A 158 14.64 -9.69 -5.45
CA ALA A 158 14.34 -10.41 -4.20
C ALA A 158 14.93 -11.83 -4.20
N ARG A 159 15.49 -12.21 -3.06
CA ARG A 159 15.94 -13.56 -2.77
C ARG A 159 15.29 -14.02 -1.48
N ASP A 160 14.55 -15.12 -1.51
CA ASP A 160 13.84 -15.66 -0.34
C ASP A 160 12.96 -14.59 0.38
N GLY A 161 12.24 -13.77 -0.39
CA GLY A 161 11.40 -12.70 0.13
C GLY A 161 12.15 -11.48 0.67
N LYS A 162 13.46 -11.38 0.45
CA LYS A 162 14.29 -10.25 0.89
C LYS A 162 14.75 -9.40 -0.29
N ILE A 163 14.52 -8.10 -0.21
CA ILE A 163 14.75 -7.14 -1.27
C ILE A 163 15.91 -6.20 -0.89
N PRO A 164 16.99 -6.11 -1.71
CA PRO A 164 18.06 -5.17 -1.47
C PRO A 164 17.63 -3.74 -1.79
N ALA A 165 18.03 -2.78 -0.95
CA ALA A 165 17.81 -1.36 -1.17
C ALA A 165 19.10 -0.61 -1.42
N GLN A 166 19.04 0.46 -2.20
CA GLN A 166 20.14 1.35 -2.49
C GLN A 166 19.76 2.80 -2.20
N VAL A 167 20.65 3.51 -1.54
CA VAL A 167 20.58 4.95 -1.32
C VAL A 167 21.74 5.58 -2.10
N ILE A 168 21.42 6.41 -3.08
CA ILE A 168 22.39 7.08 -3.93
C ILE A 168 22.33 8.57 -3.63
N LEU A 169 23.44 9.11 -3.17
CA LEU A 169 23.57 10.49 -2.73
C LEU A 169 24.53 11.26 -3.64
N THR A 170 24.20 12.52 -3.92
CA THR A 170 25.13 13.47 -4.52
C THR A 170 25.22 14.65 -3.57
N PRO A 171 26.38 14.89 -2.95
CA PRO A 171 26.56 16.01 -2.02
C PRO A 171 26.25 17.36 -2.66
N ALA A 172 25.76 18.30 -1.87
CA ALA A 172 25.66 19.69 -2.27
C ALA A 172 27.06 20.30 -2.35
N PRO A 173 27.32 21.24 -3.26
CA PRO A 173 28.62 21.95 -3.28
C PRO A 173 28.82 22.69 -1.97
N HIS A 174 30.00 22.55 -1.35
CA HIS A 174 30.37 23.39 -0.23
C HIS A 174 30.57 24.80 -0.77
N ILE A 175 29.69 25.74 -0.41
CA ILE A 175 29.93 27.15 -0.60
C ILE A 175 31.05 27.53 0.43
N ARG A 176 32.23 27.83 -0.06
CA ARG A 176 33.30 28.38 0.74
C ARG A 176 33.09 29.90 0.95
#